data_d8051c4977e5a1b6b94525a7711ba28f
#
_entry.id   d8051c4977e5a1b6b94525a7711ba28f
#
_cell.length_a   1.000
_cell.length_b   1.000
_cell.length_c   1.000
_cell.angle_alpha   90.00
_cell.angle_beta   90.00
_cell.angle_gamma   90.00
#
_symmetry.space_group_name_H-M   'P 1'
#
loop_
_entity.id
_entity.type
_entity.pdbx_description
1 polymer ?
#
loop_
_entity_poly.entity_id
_entity_poly.type
_entity_poly.pdbx_seq_one_letter_code
_entity_poly.pdbx_strand_id
1 'polypeptide(L)'
;MKFGNLSPSELKLLRVIWESEPLRSGALAAFCLEKFGWKKSTVYTILKNICDAGFVRNENGTVSSLVSEKDYLHGIASEFVGEHFGSSLPDFIAAYLDGKHMSRDRIIECYDKVKKYREE
;
A
#
# COMPACT_ATOMS: atom_id res chain seq x y z
N MET A 1 -10.97 7.83 5.73
CA MET A 1 -10.43 7.35 4.43
C MET A 1 -10.38 5.84 4.43
N LYS A 2 -10.82 5.23 3.36
CA LYS A 2 -10.76 3.79 3.22
C LYS A 2 -9.59 3.41 2.32
N PHE A 3 -8.66 2.60 2.84
CA PHE A 3 -7.41 2.27 2.17
C PHE A 3 -7.53 1.09 1.20
N GLY A 4 -8.41 0.14 1.48
CA GLY A 4 -8.54 -1.09 0.70
C GLY A 4 -9.28 -0.96 -0.62
N ASN A 5 -9.61 0.25 -1.07
CA ASN A 5 -10.40 0.46 -2.30
C ASN A 5 -9.55 0.79 -3.53
N LEU A 6 -8.23 0.82 -3.40
CA LEU A 6 -7.38 1.07 -4.56
C LEU A 6 -7.37 -0.15 -5.50
N SER A 7 -7.47 0.12 -6.79
CA SER A 7 -7.28 -0.92 -7.81
C SER A 7 -5.81 -1.35 -7.86
N PRO A 8 -5.49 -2.52 -8.47
CA PRO A 8 -4.10 -2.92 -8.65
C PRO A 8 -3.26 -1.89 -9.40
N SER A 9 -3.82 -1.24 -10.42
CA SER A 9 -3.10 -0.22 -11.19
C SER A 9 -2.87 1.03 -10.35
N GLU A 10 -3.85 1.45 -9.56
CA GLU A 10 -3.71 2.58 -8.65
C GLU A 10 -2.63 2.33 -7.62
N LEU A 11 -2.59 1.14 -7.05
CA LEU A 11 -1.55 0.78 -6.08
C LEU A 11 -0.17 0.73 -6.73
N LYS A 12 -0.05 0.22 -7.97
CA LYS A 12 1.21 0.23 -8.70
C LYS A 12 1.74 1.65 -8.90
N LEU A 13 0.86 2.57 -9.30
CA LEU A 13 1.26 3.96 -9.48
C LEU A 13 1.68 4.59 -8.15
N LEU A 14 0.94 4.34 -7.10
CA LEU A 14 1.26 4.88 -5.77
C LEU A 14 2.62 4.36 -5.30
N ARG A 15 2.94 3.10 -5.54
CA ARG A 15 4.26 2.53 -5.19
C ARG A 15 5.40 3.23 -5.93
N VAL A 16 5.21 3.55 -7.20
CA VAL A 16 6.21 4.32 -7.95
C VAL A 16 6.41 5.69 -7.34
N ILE A 17 5.32 6.35 -6.96
CA ILE A 17 5.38 7.67 -6.33
C ILE A 17 6.14 7.60 -5.01
N TRP A 18 5.86 6.64 -4.15
CA TRP A 18 6.57 6.49 -2.87
C TRP A 18 8.08 6.33 -3.06
N GLU A 19 8.51 5.62 -4.10
CA GLU A 19 9.93 5.37 -4.36
C GLU A 19 10.66 6.56 -4.96
N SER A 20 9.94 7.46 -5.62
CA SER A 20 10.53 8.50 -6.48
C SER A 20 10.17 9.93 -6.09
N GLU A 21 9.26 10.12 -5.12
CA GLU A 21 8.74 11.44 -4.79
C GLU A 21 9.77 12.39 -4.16
N PRO A 22 9.67 13.68 -4.40
CA PRO A 22 8.73 14.33 -5.32
C PRO A 22 9.22 14.18 -6.77
N LEU A 23 8.28 14.09 -7.72
CA LEU A 23 8.64 13.97 -9.13
C LEU A 23 7.61 14.69 -10.01
N ARG A 24 8.05 15.04 -11.24
CA ARG A 24 7.15 15.67 -12.21
C ARG A 24 6.21 14.63 -12.80
N SER A 25 4.97 15.03 -13.03
CA SER A 25 3.96 14.13 -13.63
C SER A 25 4.37 13.60 -14.99
N GLY A 26 5.10 14.39 -15.78
CA GLY A 26 5.65 13.93 -17.06
C GLY A 26 6.71 12.84 -16.89
N ALA A 27 7.56 12.97 -15.89
CA ALA A 27 8.57 11.94 -15.58
C ALA A 27 7.89 10.65 -15.09
N LEU A 28 6.83 10.78 -14.30
CA LEU A 28 6.03 9.64 -13.84
C LEU A 28 5.41 8.91 -15.03
N ALA A 29 4.83 9.65 -15.97
CA ALA A 29 4.23 9.05 -17.16
C ALA A 29 5.28 8.34 -18.02
N ALA A 30 6.47 8.94 -18.20
CA ALA A 30 7.56 8.34 -18.97
C ALA A 30 8.05 7.03 -18.32
N PHE A 31 8.18 7.02 -17.00
CA PHE A 31 8.59 5.83 -16.25
C PHE A 31 7.58 4.70 -16.41
N CYS A 32 6.29 5.01 -16.29
CA CYS A 32 5.23 4.01 -16.40
C CYS A 32 5.09 3.45 -17.82
N LEU A 33 5.36 4.27 -18.83
CA LEU A 33 5.39 3.79 -20.21
C LEU A 33 6.51 2.75 -20.39
N GLU A 34 7.69 3.07 -19.89
CA GLU A 34 8.84 2.18 -20.01
C GLU A 34 8.67 0.89 -19.20
N LYS A 35 8.24 1.01 -17.97
CA LYS A 35 8.16 -0.13 -17.06
C LYS A 35 6.93 -0.99 -17.23
N PHE A 36 5.77 -0.37 -17.47
CA PHE A 36 4.48 -1.08 -17.50
C PHE A 36 3.83 -1.06 -18.88
N GLY A 37 4.37 -0.30 -19.83
CA GLY A 37 3.73 -0.13 -21.12
C GLY A 37 2.45 0.71 -21.08
N TRP A 38 2.27 1.50 -20.04
CA TRP A 38 1.07 2.33 -19.88
C TRP A 38 1.14 3.59 -20.73
N LYS A 39 0.07 3.85 -21.48
CA LYS A 39 -0.05 5.10 -22.24
C LYS A 39 -0.08 6.29 -21.28
N LYS A 40 0.42 7.44 -21.73
CA LYS A 40 0.42 8.67 -20.97
C LYS A 40 -0.98 9.02 -20.43
N SER A 41 -2.00 8.91 -21.28
CA SER A 41 -3.38 9.19 -20.90
C SER A 41 -3.87 8.27 -19.77
N THR A 42 -3.45 7.01 -19.79
CA THR A 42 -3.79 6.05 -18.73
C THR A 42 -3.15 6.48 -17.42
N VAL A 43 -1.88 6.87 -17.43
CA VAL A 43 -1.20 7.32 -16.21
C VAL A 43 -1.89 8.53 -15.61
N TYR A 44 -2.25 9.53 -16.44
CA TYR A 44 -2.93 10.73 -15.93
C TYR A 44 -4.31 10.42 -15.38
N THR A 45 -5.04 9.47 -15.96
CA THR A 45 -6.33 9.04 -15.41
C THR A 45 -6.17 8.39 -14.05
N ILE A 46 -5.20 7.47 -13.91
CA ILE A 46 -4.93 6.80 -12.64
C ILE A 46 -4.46 7.82 -11.60
N LEU A 47 -3.56 8.73 -12.00
CA LEU A 47 -3.06 9.78 -11.11
C LEU A 47 -4.20 10.65 -10.58
N LYS A 48 -5.11 11.07 -11.46
CA LYS A 48 -6.27 11.84 -11.04
C LYS A 48 -7.11 11.07 -10.01
N ASN A 49 -7.32 9.79 -10.24
CA ASN A 49 -8.12 8.96 -9.33
C ASN A 49 -7.50 8.90 -7.93
N ILE A 50 -6.19 8.69 -7.84
CA ILE A 50 -5.54 8.63 -6.51
C ILE A 50 -5.38 10.01 -5.87
N CYS A 51 -5.32 11.08 -6.67
CA CYS A 51 -5.41 12.44 -6.14
C CYS A 51 -6.80 12.70 -5.55
N ASP A 52 -7.85 12.37 -6.28
CA ASP A 52 -9.23 12.58 -5.84
C ASP A 52 -9.55 11.76 -4.58
N ALA A 53 -8.94 10.58 -4.47
CA ALA A 53 -9.10 9.73 -3.28
C ALA A 53 -8.28 10.19 -2.08
N GLY A 54 -7.42 11.19 -2.23
CA GLY A 54 -6.65 11.76 -1.12
C GLY A 54 -5.32 11.12 -0.84
N PHE A 55 -4.81 10.26 -1.72
CA PHE A 55 -3.54 9.56 -1.51
C PHE A 55 -2.32 10.36 -1.93
N VAL A 56 -2.46 11.19 -2.97
CA VAL A 56 -1.36 11.98 -3.49
C VAL A 56 -1.81 13.41 -3.79
N ARG A 57 -0.83 14.28 -3.91
CA ARG A 57 -1.00 15.68 -4.31
C ARG A 57 -0.28 15.89 -5.63
N ASN A 58 -0.93 16.61 -6.55
CA ASN A 58 -0.30 17.08 -7.77
C ASN A 58 -0.41 18.61 -7.77
N GLU A 59 0.68 19.28 -7.41
CA GLU A 59 0.75 20.75 -7.39
C GLU A 59 1.54 21.23 -8.61
N ASN A 60 0.81 21.76 -9.59
CA ASN A 60 1.42 22.34 -10.79
C ASN A 60 2.40 21.36 -11.46
N GLY A 61 2.05 20.08 -11.49
CA GLY A 61 2.83 19.05 -12.12
C GLY A 61 3.86 18.37 -11.21
N THR A 62 4.00 18.80 -9.96
CA THR A 62 4.85 18.10 -8.98
C THR A 62 4.00 17.17 -8.13
N VAL A 63 4.33 15.90 -8.18
CA VAL A 63 3.56 14.83 -7.53
C VAL A 63 4.27 14.37 -6.26
N SER A 64 3.51 14.27 -5.17
CA SER A 64 4.00 13.74 -3.90
C SER A 64 2.87 13.05 -3.16
N SER A 65 3.20 12.10 -2.28
CA SER A 65 2.20 11.38 -1.51
C SER A 65 1.68 12.21 -0.34
N LEU A 66 0.38 12.06 -0.04
CA LEU A 66 -0.26 12.58 1.18
C LEU A 66 -0.36 11.49 2.24
N VAL A 67 -0.30 10.23 1.83
CA VAL A 67 -0.34 9.06 2.70
C VAL A 67 0.96 8.30 2.47
N SER A 68 1.74 8.08 3.53
CA SER A 68 2.97 7.29 3.42
C SER A 68 2.66 5.81 3.19
N GLU A 69 3.65 5.07 2.68
CA GLU A 69 3.52 3.62 2.54
C GLU A 69 3.23 2.96 3.89
N LYS A 70 3.90 3.39 4.94
CA LYS A 70 3.70 2.86 6.28
C LYS A 70 2.26 3.06 6.75
N ASP A 71 1.71 4.26 6.57
CA ASP A 71 0.34 4.57 6.97
C ASP A 71 -0.68 3.81 6.13
N TYR A 72 -0.40 3.66 4.83
CA TYR A 72 -1.24 2.86 3.94
C TYR A 72 -1.30 1.40 4.40
N LEU A 73 -0.14 0.79 4.66
CA LEU A 73 -0.07 -0.61 5.09
C LEU A 73 -0.77 -0.82 6.43
N HIS A 74 -0.59 0.12 7.37
CA HIS A 74 -1.31 0.08 8.64
C HIS A 74 -2.82 0.15 8.40
N GLY A 75 -3.26 1.05 7.54
CA GLY A 75 -4.68 1.24 7.24
C GLY A 75 -5.33 0.01 6.63
N ILE A 76 -4.71 -0.59 5.59
CA ILE A 76 -5.29 -1.78 4.96
C ILE A 76 -5.29 -2.99 5.88
N ALA A 77 -4.23 -3.16 6.67
CA ALA A 77 -4.16 -4.27 7.63
C ALA A 77 -5.27 -4.15 8.68
N SER A 78 -5.44 -2.95 9.25
CA SER A 78 -6.47 -2.70 10.26
C SER A 78 -7.88 -2.89 9.70
N GLU A 79 -8.14 -2.37 8.49
CA GLU A 79 -9.45 -2.54 7.83
C GLU A 79 -9.75 -4.00 7.57
N PHE A 80 -8.78 -4.73 7.03
CA PHE A 80 -8.97 -6.13 6.67
C PHE A 80 -9.26 -7.01 7.89
N VAL A 81 -8.43 -6.88 8.92
CA VAL A 81 -8.61 -7.66 10.16
C VAL A 81 -9.91 -7.26 10.86
N GLY A 82 -10.25 -5.97 10.85
CA GLY A 82 -11.49 -5.49 11.43
C GLY A 82 -12.72 -6.00 10.72
N GLU A 83 -12.75 -5.92 9.39
CA GLU A 83 -13.91 -6.30 8.60
C GLU A 83 -14.13 -7.81 8.52
N HIS A 84 -13.06 -8.59 8.45
CA HIS A 84 -13.16 -10.03 8.20
C HIS A 84 -12.97 -10.89 9.44
N PHE A 85 -12.31 -10.38 10.49
CA PHE A 85 -11.93 -11.17 11.66
C PHE A 85 -12.37 -10.51 12.97
N GLY A 86 -13.27 -9.55 12.91
CA GLY A 86 -13.72 -8.87 14.14
C GLY A 86 -12.60 -8.28 14.96
N SER A 87 -11.54 -7.82 14.29
CA SER A 87 -10.32 -7.28 14.92
C SER A 87 -9.53 -8.31 15.74
N SER A 88 -9.75 -9.60 15.50
CA SER A 88 -9.03 -10.68 16.18
C SER A 88 -7.76 -11.06 15.41
N LEU A 89 -6.59 -10.65 15.94
CA LEU A 89 -5.32 -11.05 15.37
C LEU A 89 -5.10 -12.57 15.41
N PRO A 90 -5.40 -13.28 16.52
CA PRO A 90 -5.27 -14.73 16.53
C PRO A 90 -6.09 -15.43 15.44
N ASP A 91 -7.31 -14.98 15.19
CA ASP A 91 -8.17 -15.56 14.16
C ASP A 91 -7.61 -15.31 12.76
N PHE A 92 -7.08 -14.10 12.52
CA PHE A 92 -6.43 -13.79 11.25
C PHE A 92 -5.20 -14.67 11.03
N ILE A 93 -4.35 -14.81 12.03
CA ILE A 93 -3.13 -15.65 11.95
C ILE A 93 -3.50 -17.09 11.67
N ALA A 94 -4.49 -17.63 12.37
CA ALA A 94 -4.92 -19.00 12.17
C ALA A 94 -5.42 -19.24 10.75
N ALA A 95 -6.24 -18.34 10.23
CA ALA A 95 -6.75 -18.44 8.86
C ALA A 95 -5.64 -18.31 7.82
N TYR A 96 -4.71 -17.37 8.02
CA TYR A 96 -3.61 -17.14 7.10
C TYR A 96 -2.66 -18.31 7.03
N LEU A 97 -2.38 -18.95 8.17
CA LEU A 97 -1.41 -20.05 8.26
C LEU A 97 -2.01 -21.42 7.96
N ASP A 98 -3.34 -21.53 7.82
CA ASP A 98 -3.98 -22.80 7.52
C ASP A 98 -3.39 -23.41 6.23
N GLY A 99 -2.94 -24.66 6.33
CA GLY A 99 -2.30 -25.35 5.22
C GLY A 99 -0.87 -24.92 4.92
N LYS A 100 -0.31 -23.97 5.68
CA LYS A 100 1.06 -23.48 5.51
C LYS A 100 1.95 -23.98 6.64
N HIS A 101 3.25 -24.12 6.32
CA HIS A 101 4.25 -24.50 7.31
C HIS A 101 5.32 -23.39 7.38
N MET A 102 5.69 -23.02 8.60
CA MET A 102 6.71 -22.02 8.83
C MET A 102 7.94 -22.67 9.46
N SER A 103 9.13 -22.22 9.02
CA SER A 103 10.37 -22.62 9.67
C SER A 103 10.44 -22.04 11.09
N ARG A 104 11.28 -22.64 11.93
CA ARG A 104 11.53 -22.13 13.27
C ARG A 104 11.98 -20.66 13.25
N ASP A 105 12.89 -20.34 12.33
CA ASP A 105 13.43 -18.97 12.22
C ASP A 105 12.34 -17.95 11.87
N ARG A 106 11.40 -18.33 10.99
CA ARG A 106 10.28 -17.45 10.65
C ARG A 106 9.35 -17.22 11.83
N ILE A 107 9.09 -18.26 12.62
CA ILE A 107 8.27 -18.13 13.83
C ILE A 107 8.92 -17.20 14.83
N ILE A 108 10.23 -17.34 15.04
CA ILE A 108 11.00 -16.46 15.93
C ILE A 108 10.96 -15.03 15.44
N GLU A 109 11.14 -14.79 14.15
CA GLU A 109 11.04 -13.46 13.56
C GLU A 109 9.68 -12.83 13.82
N CYS A 110 8.59 -13.57 13.64
CA CYS A 110 7.24 -13.10 13.93
C CYS A 110 7.08 -12.74 15.40
N TYR A 111 7.54 -13.59 16.29
CA TYR A 111 7.50 -13.35 17.73
C TYR A 111 8.25 -12.04 18.10
N ASP A 112 9.45 -11.87 17.55
CA ASP A 112 10.28 -10.70 17.83
C ASP A 112 9.60 -9.40 17.38
N LYS A 113 8.88 -9.43 16.25
CA LYS A 113 8.17 -8.26 15.75
C LYS A 113 6.92 -7.94 16.59
N VAL A 114 6.24 -8.96 17.10
CA VAL A 114 4.99 -8.79 17.85
C VAL A 114 5.25 -8.37 19.30
N LYS A 115 6.28 -8.91 19.93
CA LYS A 115 6.52 -8.70 21.37
C LYS A 115 6.72 -7.24 21.78
N LYS A 116 7.20 -6.38 20.86
CA LYS A 116 7.40 -4.96 21.16
C LYS A 116 6.09 -4.19 21.38
N TYR A 117 4.96 -4.79 20.98
CA TYR A 117 3.64 -4.18 21.18
C TYR A 117 2.93 -4.66 22.42
N ARG A 118 3.62 -5.41 23.27
CA ARG A 118 3.05 -5.93 24.53
C ARG A 118 2.67 -4.77 25.46
N GLU A 119 1.48 -4.87 26.04
CA GLU A 119 1.08 -3.97 27.13
C GLU A 119 1.87 -4.30 28.39
N GLU A 120 2.17 -3.27 29.17
CA GLU A 120 2.86 -3.42 30.45
C GLU A 120 1.92 -3.34 31.64
#